data_89b4d88bde760a089f5dbd32e207ca98
#
_entry.id   89b4d88bde760a089f5dbd32e207ca98
#
_cell.length_a   1.000
_cell.length_b   1.000
_cell.length_c   1.000
_cell.angle_alpha   90.00
_cell.angle_beta   90.00
_cell.angle_gamma   90.00
#
_symmetry.space_group_name_H-M   'P 1'
#
loop_
_entity.id
_entity.type
_entity.pdbx_description
1 polymer ?
#
loop_
_entity_poly.entity_id
_entity_poly.type
_entity_poly.pdbx_seq_one_letter_code
_entity_poly.pdbx_strand_id
1 'polypeptide(L)'
;MFFFFQNMATKYLTYTYPMLFPLALLLGKYLSEKKWNAVTAGTLIVRDLIYIALFGGALWCWWNSIISIGTVILIGAAVLAVIGISWISISLENGLTASGVIAVTALAFNLLLINEVAVPFSSLRSDKEIGLELAQSYRAVDEIGVYGKYSTSAVFYSGKKIIKLVPDEDLANFAPKAYSWKVKNVMPFEGVNSFGRRGQLLLVKKNEAGKFLNGSNGKWLVTGEKGGWYILKSA
;
A
#
# COMPACT_ATOMS: atom_id res chain seq x y z
N MET A 1 -1.40 -19.65 -19.07
CA MET A 1 -0.66 -19.20 -17.87
C MET A 1 -1.29 -17.97 -17.21
N PHE A 2 -1.56 -16.89 -17.97
CA PHE A 2 -2.20 -15.67 -17.41
C PHE A 2 -3.51 -15.97 -16.67
N PHE A 3 -4.44 -16.71 -17.27
CA PHE A 3 -5.73 -17.08 -16.66
C PHE A 3 -5.57 -17.94 -15.40
N PHE A 4 -4.53 -18.76 -15.31
CA PHE A 4 -4.24 -19.55 -14.12
C PHE A 4 -3.93 -18.64 -12.93
N PHE A 5 -3.00 -17.69 -13.09
CA PHE A 5 -2.64 -16.76 -12.01
C PHE A 5 -3.77 -15.80 -11.66
N GLN A 6 -4.62 -15.44 -12.62
CA GLN A 6 -5.76 -14.55 -12.38
C GLN A 6 -6.83 -15.19 -11.49
N ASN A 7 -6.94 -16.52 -11.50
CA ASN A 7 -7.92 -17.27 -10.71
C ASN A 7 -7.39 -17.74 -9.35
N MET A 8 -6.13 -17.48 -9.02
CA MET A 8 -5.61 -17.82 -7.68
C MET A 8 -6.27 -16.98 -6.59
N ALA A 9 -6.55 -17.61 -5.45
CA ALA A 9 -7.17 -16.96 -4.29
C ALA A 9 -6.32 -15.83 -3.69
N THR A 10 -4.98 -15.91 -3.86
CA THR A 10 -4.01 -14.90 -3.43
C THR A 10 -3.45 -14.20 -4.66
N LYS A 11 -3.93 -12.99 -4.93
CA LYS A 11 -3.50 -12.17 -6.08
C LYS A 11 -2.34 -11.26 -5.68
N TYR A 12 -1.14 -11.81 -5.55
CA TYR A 12 0.05 -10.98 -5.39
C TYR A 12 0.58 -10.54 -6.76
N LEU A 13 0.90 -9.27 -6.91
CA LEU A 13 1.51 -8.69 -8.13
C LEU A 13 2.74 -9.49 -8.58
N THR A 14 3.49 -10.05 -7.63
CA THR A 14 4.67 -10.88 -7.88
C THR A 14 4.40 -12.11 -8.74
N TYR A 15 3.17 -12.65 -8.75
CA TYR A 15 2.83 -13.79 -9.62
C TYR A 15 2.67 -13.41 -11.10
N THR A 16 2.50 -12.13 -11.39
CA THR A 16 2.41 -11.64 -12.78
C THR A 16 3.77 -11.27 -13.38
N TYR A 17 4.81 -11.06 -12.55
CA TYR A 17 6.15 -10.69 -13.02
C TYR A 17 6.75 -11.64 -14.07
N PRO A 18 6.65 -12.99 -13.96
CA PRO A 18 7.16 -13.88 -14.99
C PRO A 18 6.53 -13.67 -16.37
N MET A 19 5.31 -13.10 -16.43
CA MET A 19 4.61 -12.79 -17.67
C MET A 19 5.09 -11.50 -18.32
N LEU A 20 5.67 -10.58 -17.55
CA LEU A 20 6.13 -9.30 -18.08
C LEU A 20 7.31 -9.45 -19.05
N PHE A 21 8.19 -10.42 -18.79
CA PHE A 21 9.35 -10.64 -19.64
C PHE A 21 8.98 -11.08 -21.08
N PRO A 22 8.20 -12.17 -21.29
CA PRO A 22 7.77 -12.54 -22.65
C PRO A 22 6.89 -11.47 -23.29
N LEU A 23 6.06 -10.75 -22.51
CA LEU A 23 5.26 -9.64 -23.02
C LEU A 23 6.14 -8.50 -23.52
N ALA A 24 7.20 -8.14 -22.78
CA ALA A 24 8.17 -7.11 -23.18
C ALA A 24 8.92 -7.51 -24.46
N LEU A 25 9.32 -8.79 -24.61
CA LEU A 25 9.94 -9.29 -25.84
C LEU A 25 9.02 -9.20 -27.04
N LEU A 26 7.76 -9.64 -26.90
CA LEU A 26 6.76 -9.55 -27.96
C LEU A 26 6.51 -8.09 -28.36
N LEU A 27 6.39 -7.20 -27.38
CA LEU A 27 6.20 -5.78 -27.62
C LEU A 27 7.43 -5.17 -28.31
N GLY A 28 8.65 -5.52 -27.88
CA GLY A 28 9.90 -5.07 -28.49
C GLY A 28 10.00 -5.49 -29.94
N LYS A 29 9.69 -6.77 -30.24
CA LYS A 29 9.64 -7.28 -31.60
C LYS A 29 8.61 -6.52 -32.44
N TYR A 30 7.39 -6.38 -31.95
CA TYR A 30 6.32 -5.65 -32.63
C TYR A 30 6.74 -4.20 -32.95
N LEU A 31 7.35 -3.50 -32.01
CA LEU A 31 7.80 -2.12 -32.19
C LEU A 31 8.97 -2.01 -33.19
N SER A 32 9.86 -3.02 -33.24
CA SER A 32 10.99 -3.04 -34.20
C SER A 32 10.59 -3.27 -35.64
N GLU A 33 9.52 -4.01 -35.88
CA GLU A 33 9.03 -4.38 -37.20
C GLU A 33 8.05 -3.36 -37.81
N LYS A 34 7.51 -2.44 -36.99
CA LYS A 34 6.42 -1.57 -37.43
C LYS A 34 6.91 -0.18 -37.87
N LYS A 35 6.46 0.23 -39.05
CA LYS A 35 6.61 1.63 -39.50
C LYS A 35 5.69 2.55 -38.66
N TRP A 36 6.21 3.68 -38.24
CA TRP A 36 5.46 4.67 -37.50
C TRP A 36 4.36 5.28 -38.38
N ASN A 37 3.11 5.02 -38.08
CA ASN A 37 1.94 5.50 -38.81
C ASN A 37 0.78 5.80 -37.83
N ALA A 38 -0.43 6.00 -38.33
CA ALA A 38 -1.63 6.37 -37.59
C ALA A 38 -1.91 5.49 -36.34
N VAL A 39 -1.56 4.22 -36.35
CA VAL A 39 -1.73 3.32 -35.17
C VAL A 39 -0.83 3.75 -34.01
N THR A 40 0.34 4.29 -34.34
CA THR A 40 1.28 4.79 -33.31
C THR A 40 0.72 6.04 -32.63
N ALA A 41 0.11 6.95 -33.40
CA ALA A 41 -0.56 8.14 -32.82
C ALA A 41 -1.68 7.73 -31.86
N GLY A 42 -2.50 6.74 -32.23
CA GLY A 42 -3.55 6.23 -31.35
C GLY A 42 -3.02 5.64 -30.03
N THR A 43 -1.92 4.89 -30.07
CA THR A 43 -1.30 4.34 -28.85
C THR A 43 -0.72 5.43 -27.95
N LEU A 44 -0.16 6.49 -28.53
CA LEU A 44 0.32 7.65 -27.76
C LEU A 44 -0.82 8.42 -27.09
N ILE A 45 -1.93 8.63 -27.79
CA ILE A 45 -3.11 9.27 -27.18
C ILE A 45 -3.61 8.46 -25.97
N VAL A 46 -3.73 7.14 -26.09
CA VAL A 46 -4.14 6.28 -24.96
C VAL A 46 -3.16 6.39 -23.80
N ARG A 47 -1.86 6.39 -24.07
CA ARG A 47 -0.83 6.59 -23.05
C ARG A 47 -0.95 7.94 -22.37
N ASP A 48 -1.15 9.01 -23.16
CA ASP A 48 -1.27 10.38 -22.65
C ASP A 48 -2.49 10.53 -21.74
N LEU A 49 -3.61 9.89 -22.09
CA LEU A 49 -4.79 9.81 -21.23
C LEU A 49 -4.49 9.10 -19.90
N ILE A 50 -3.65 8.05 -19.91
CA ILE A 50 -3.21 7.39 -18.68
C ILE A 50 -2.38 8.35 -17.81
N TYR A 51 -1.44 9.11 -18.39
CA TYR A 51 -0.65 10.08 -17.63
C TYR A 51 -1.49 11.22 -17.07
N ILE A 52 -2.48 11.70 -17.81
CA ILE A 52 -3.45 12.69 -17.32
C ILE A 52 -4.28 12.12 -16.17
N ALA A 53 -4.70 10.86 -16.26
CA ALA A 53 -5.43 10.20 -15.17
C ALA A 53 -4.55 10.02 -13.92
N LEU A 54 -3.26 9.68 -14.08
CA LEU A 54 -2.30 9.61 -12.98
C LEU A 54 -2.07 10.98 -12.32
N PHE A 55 -2.02 12.05 -13.11
CA PHE A 55 -1.99 13.42 -12.59
C PHE A 55 -3.27 13.77 -11.81
N GLY A 56 -4.45 13.36 -12.31
CA GLY A 56 -5.71 13.47 -11.57
C GLY A 56 -5.65 12.74 -10.23
N GLY A 57 -5.03 11.56 -10.18
CA GLY A 57 -4.76 10.83 -8.94
C GLY A 57 -3.84 11.60 -7.98
N ALA A 58 -2.81 12.27 -8.49
CA ALA A 58 -1.94 13.12 -7.68
C ALA A 58 -2.68 14.33 -7.10
N LEU A 59 -3.57 14.97 -7.88
CA LEU A 59 -4.46 16.03 -7.41
C LEU A 59 -5.37 15.54 -6.28
N TRP A 60 -5.93 14.36 -6.43
CA TRP A 60 -6.73 13.74 -5.38
C TRP A 60 -5.92 13.46 -4.10
N CYS A 61 -4.69 12.98 -4.23
CA CYS A 61 -3.78 12.80 -3.08
C CYS A 61 -3.47 14.13 -2.38
N TRP A 62 -3.25 15.20 -3.13
CA TRP A 62 -3.07 16.53 -2.56
C TRP A 62 -4.32 17.03 -1.83
N TRP A 63 -5.49 16.88 -2.44
CA TRP A 63 -6.76 17.26 -1.82
C TRP A 63 -6.97 16.56 -0.47
N ASN A 64 -6.51 15.33 -0.34
CA ASN A 64 -6.54 14.56 0.91
C ASN A 64 -5.30 14.78 1.81
N SER A 65 -4.49 15.81 1.56
CA SER A 65 -3.30 16.17 2.33
C SER A 65 -2.25 15.05 2.45
N ILE A 66 -2.20 14.16 1.44
CA ILE A 66 -1.23 13.04 1.38
C ILE A 66 0.12 13.51 0.83
N ILE A 67 0.08 14.41 -0.16
CA ILE A 67 1.27 15.00 -0.80
C ILE A 67 1.20 16.51 -0.81
N SER A 68 2.34 17.18 -0.98
CA SER A 68 2.44 18.63 -1.03
C SER A 68 2.00 19.20 -2.39
N ILE A 69 1.62 20.47 -2.44
CA ILE A 69 1.34 21.15 -3.70
C ILE A 69 2.58 21.22 -4.60
N GLY A 70 3.78 21.33 -4.02
CA GLY A 70 5.05 21.29 -4.76
C GLY A 70 5.21 19.96 -5.51
N THR A 71 4.87 18.84 -4.88
CA THR A 71 4.87 17.50 -5.50
C THR A 71 3.87 17.45 -6.68
N VAL A 72 2.69 18.03 -6.55
CA VAL A 72 1.70 18.10 -7.65
C VAL A 72 2.22 18.88 -8.84
N ILE A 73 2.85 20.05 -8.59
CA ILE A 73 3.45 20.87 -9.65
C ILE A 73 4.56 20.09 -10.36
N LEU A 74 5.40 19.38 -9.60
CA LEU A 74 6.48 18.57 -10.15
C LEU A 74 5.93 17.44 -11.04
N ILE A 75 4.91 16.73 -10.60
CA ILE A 75 4.25 15.67 -11.38
C ILE A 75 3.60 16.26 -12.63
N GLY A 76 2.90 17.37 -12.52
CA GLY A 76 2.29 18.07 -13.67
C GLY A 76 3.32 18.48 -14.72
N ALA A 77 4.44 19.07 -14.30
CA ALA A 77 5.56 19.41 -15.19
C ALA A 77 6.15 18.16 -15.85
N ALA A 78 6.33 17.07 -15.08
CA ALA A 78 6.83 15.81 -15.62
C ALA A 78 5.86 15.18 -16.64
N VAL A 79 4.54 15.22 -16.40
CA VAL A 79 3.52 14.76 -17.37
C VAL A 79 3.62 15.55 -18.68
N LEU A 80 3.68 16.88 -18.59
CA LEU A 80 3.82 17.72 -19.78
C LEU A 80 5.12 17.43 -20.53
N ALA A 81 6.24 17.24 -19.81
CA ALA A 81 7.52 16.90 -20.41
C ALA A 81 7.46 15.54 -21.12
N VAL A 82 6.90 14.49 -20.49
CA VAL A 82 6.77 13.14 -21.10
C VAL A 82 5.92 13.19 -22.36
N ILE A 83 4.79 13.89 -22.31
CA ILE A 83 3.91 14.08 -23.47
C ILE A 83 4.66 14.81 -24.59
N GLY A 84 5.24 15.97 -24.30
CA GLY A 84 5.96 16.80 -25.26
C GLY A 84 7.13 16.08 -25.91
N ILE A 85 8.01 15.48 -25.11
CA ILE A 85 9.18 14.71 -25.61
C ILE A 85 8.73 13.56 -26.50
N SER A 86 7.67 12.87 -26.13
CA SER A 86 7.16 11.74 -26.91
C SER A 86 6.60 12.18 -28.27
N TRP A 87 5.85 13.26 -28.32
CA TRP A 87 5.34 13.79 -29.58
C TRP A 87 6.47 14.33 -30.48
N ILE A 88 7.49 14.98 -29.90
CA ILE A 88 8.68 15.39 -30.65
C ILE A 88 9.44 14.18 -31.18
N SER A 89 9.54 13.10 -30.38
CA SER A 89 10.26 11.89 -30.77
C SER A 89 9.65 11.17 -31.99
N ILE A 90 8.35 11.36 -32.28
CA ILE A 90 7.70 10.81 -33.47
C ILE A 90 8.29 11.43 -34.75
N SER A 91 8.73 12.68 -34.70
CA SER A 91 9.34 13.34 -35.86
C SER A 91 10.76 12.85 -36.15
N LEU A 92 11.34 12.02 -35.28
CA LEU A 92 12.63 11.39 -35.53
C LEU A 92 12.45 10.27 -36.55
N GLU A 93 13.25 10.28 -37.60
CA GLU A 93 13.20 9.26 -38.66
C GLU A 93 13.59 7.86 -38.16
N ASN A 94 14.38 7.79 -37.09
CA ASN A 94 14.85 6.53 -36.50
C ASN A 94 13.90 6.05 -35.40
N GLY A 95 13.05 5.06 -35.71
CA GLY A 95 12.08 4.49 -34.81
C GLY A 95 12.69 3.87 -33.53
N LEU A 96 13.91 3.33 -33.59
CA LEU A 96 14.61 2.78 -32.43
C LEU A 96 14.97 3.86 -31.44
N THR A 97 15.50 4.99 -31.91
CA THR A 97 15.83 6.15 -31.06
C THR A 97 14.57 6.72 -30.42
N ALA A 98 13.49 6.90 -31.20
CA ALA A 98 12.21 7.37 -30.69
C ALA A 98 11.65 6.44 -29.60
N SER A 99 11.66 5.14 -29.82
CA SER A 99 11.22 4.14 -28.84
C SER A 99 12.06 4.19 -27.56
N GLY A 100 13.38 4.33 -27.69
CA GLY A 100 14.30 4.44 -26.56
C GLY A 100 14.02 5.69 -25.71
N VAL A 101 13.84 6.85 -26.35
CA VAL A 101 13.50 8.10 -25.67
C VAL A 101 12.18 7.97 -24.90
N ILE A 102 11.13 7.42 -25.53
CA ILE A 102 9.84 7.20 -24.91
C ILE A 102 9.98 6.25 -23.70
N ALA A 103 10.75 5.18 -23.82
CA ALA A 103 10.93 4.21 -22.75
C ALA A 103 11.68 4.85 -21.55
N VAL A 104 12.74 5.59 -21.79
CA VAL A 104 13.51 6.25 -20.72
C VAL A 104 12.68 7.32 -20.01
N THR A 105 11.94 8.14 -20.76
CA THR A 105 11.08 9.17 -20.15
C THR A 105 9.95 8.55 -19.33
N ALA A 106 9.33 7.45 -19.82
CA ALA A 106 8.31 6.71 -19.08
C ALA A 106 8.88 6.10 -17.80
N LEU A 107 10.08 5.52 -17.84
CA LEU A 107 10.76 4.97 -16.66
C LEU A 107 11.04 6.06 -15.62
N ALA A 108 11.61 7.19 -16.04
CA ALA A 108 11.89 8.32 -15.16
C ALA A 108 10.61 8.85 -14.49
N PHE A 109 9.53 8.98 -15.24
CA PHE A 109 8.24 9.38 -14.71
C PHE A 109 7.68 8.39 -13.70
N ASN A 110 7.76 7.07 -13.98
CA ASN A 110 7.31 6.05 -13.04
C ASN A 110 8.14 6.07 -11.73
N LEU A 111 9.45 6.26 -11.80
CA LEU A 111 10.30 6.41 -10.62
C LEU A 111 9.91 7.64 -9.79
N LEU A 112 9.60 8.75 -10.45
CA LEU A 112 9.07 9.95 -9.79
C LEU A 112 7.76 9.64 -9.05
N LEU A 113 6.79 9.01 -9.72
CA LEU A 113 5.51 8.65 -9.11
C LEU A 113 5.68 7.71 -7.91
N ILE A 114 6.58 6.74 -8.02
CA ILE A 114 6.85 5.81 -6.91
C ILE A 114 7.36 6.59 -5.69
N ASN A 115 8.35 7.46 -5.87
CA ASN A 115 8.96 8.19 -4.76
C ASN A 115 8.04 9.26 -4.18
N GLU A 116 7.37 10.02 -5.02
CA GLU A 116 6.61 11.20 -4.60
C GLU A 116 5.16 10.92 -4.21
N VAL A 117 4.59 9.80 -4.67
CA VAL A 117 3.20 9.45 -4.40
C VAL A 117 3.07 8.09 -3.72
N ALA A 118 3.60 7.03 -4.34
CA ALA A 118 3.35 5.67 -3.85
C ALA A 118 3.99 5.41 -2.48
N VAL A 119 5.21 5.89 -2.25
CA VAL A 119 5.91 5.75 -0.96
C VAL A 119 5.21 6.54 0.14
N PRO A 120 4.90 7.86 0.01
CA PRO A 120 4.12 8.58 1.01
C PRO A 120 2.75 7.95 1.28
N PHE A 121 2.02 7.58 0.22
CA PHE A 121 0.72 6.94 0.36
C PHE A 121 0.79 5.60 1.10
N SER A 122 1.80 4.79 0.81
CA SER A 122 2.00 3.50 1.49
C SER A 122 2.41 3.69 2.95
N SER A 123 3.22 4.70 3.25
CA SER A 123 3.65 5.00 4.63
C SER A 123 2.48 5.41 5.51
N LEU A 124 1.53 6.20 5.00
CA LEU A 124 0.31 6.58 5.73
C LEU A 124 -0.61 5.39 6.04
N ARG A 125 -0.58 4.35 5.20
CA ARG A 125 -1.36 3.12 5.42
C ARG A 125 -0.61 2.02 6.14
N SER A 126 0.71 2.17 6.25
CA SER A 126 1.57 1.24 6.95
C SER A 126 1.57 1.57 8.44
N ASP A 127 1.29 0.59 9.27
CA ASP A 127 1.44 0.71 10.72
C ASP A 127 2.92 0.48 11.15
N LYS A 128 3.90 0.84 10.28
CA LYS A 128 5.33 0.68 10.50
C LYS A 128 5.80 1.49 11.71
N GLU A 129 5.34 2.74 11.83
CA GLU A 129 5.76 3.64 12.91
C GLU A 129 5.40 3.07 14.29
N ILE A 130 4.16 2.57 14.45
CA ILE A 130 3.76 1.93 15.70
C ILE A 130 4.54 0.65 15.95
N GLY A 131 4.81 -0.16 14.90
CA GLY A 131 5.62 -1.37 15.03
C GLY A 131 7.04 -1.08 15.54
N LEU A 132 7.72 -0.07 14.98
CA LEU A 132 9.04 0.36 15.43
C LEU A 132 9.02 0.94 16.85
N GLU A 133 8.00 1.72 17.20
CA GLU A 133 7.81 2.23 18.57
C GLU A 133 7.71 1.08 19.58
N LEU A 134 6.91 0.06 19.27
CA LEU A 134 6.78 -1.12 20.12
C LEU A 134 8.10 -1.89 20.27
N ALA A 135 8.90 -1.98 19.21
CA ALA A 135 10.20 -2.64 19.25
C ALA A 135 11.21 -1.88 20.12
N GLN A 136 11.16 -0.54 20.12
CA GLN A 136 12.14 0.31 20.79
C GLN A 136 11.74 0.59 22.26
N SER A 137 10.51 1.05 22.47
CA SER A 137 10.07 1.59 23.77
C SER A 137 9.48 0.52 24.69
N TYR A 138 9.01 -0.62 24.15
CA TYR A 138 8.32 -1.65 24.94
C TYR A 138 9.00 -3.02 24.82
N ARG A 139 10.34 -3.05 24.89
CA ARG A 139 11.15 -4.28 24.69
C ARG A 139 10.79 -5.42 25.64
N ALA A 140 10.44 -5.12 26.88
CA ALA A 140 10.12 -6.12 27.91
C ALA A 140 8.73 -6.77 27.76
N VAL A 141 7.92 -6.32 26.81
CA VAL A 141 6.57 -6.84 26.59
C VAL A 141 6.58 -7.75 25.37
N ASP A 142 6.32 -9.03 25.55
CA ASP A 142 6.32 -10.02 24.47
C ASP A 142 4.97 -10.13 23.75
N GLU A 143 3.87 -9.95 24.47
CA GLU A 143 2.51 -10.06 23.95
C GLU A 143 1.77 -8.73 24.06
N ILE A 144 1.14 -8.33 22.95
CA ILE A 144 0.43 -7.06 22.84
C ILE A 144 -0.95 -7.35 22.26
N GLY A 145 -1.99 -6.84 22.90
CA GLY A 145 -3.35 -6.88 22.35
C GLY A 145 -3.55 -5.84 21.24
N VAL A 146 -4.42 -6.11 20.29
CA VAL A 146 -4.92 -5.11 19.34
C VAL A 146 -6.43 -5.18 19.26
N TYR A 147 -7.10 -4.06 19.51
CA TYR A 147 -8.54 -3.93 19.33
C TYR A 147 -8.85 -3.26 18.00
N GLY A 148 -9.91 -3.71 17.31
CA GLY A 148 -10.29 -3.19 16.01
C GLY A 148 -9.50 -3.85 14.86
N LYS A 149 -8.85 -3.10 14.01
CA LYS A 149 -8.14 -3.61 12.83
C LYS A 149 -6.82 -4.30 13.22
N TYR A 150 -6.64 -5.57 12.86
CA TYR A 150 -5.36 -6.26 13.01
C TYR A 150 -4.33 -5.76 11.98
N SER A 151 -3.12 -5.45 12.44
CA SER A 151 -2.06 -4.92 11.61
C SER A 151 -0.89 -5.91 11.51
N THR A 152 -0.75 -6.53 10.35
CA THR A 152 0.40 -7.41 10.03
C THR A 152 1.71 -6.62 9.95
N SER A 153 1.67 -5.34 9.54
CA SER A 153 2.85 -4.46 9.54
C SER A 153 3.36 -4.23 10.96
N ALA A 154 2.46 -3.95 11.92
CA ALA A 154 2.86 -3.78 13.31
C ALA A 154 3.52 -5.05 13.88
N VAL A 155 3.01 -6.25 13.55
CA VAL A 155 3.63 -7.53 13.92
C VAL A 155 5.04 -7.63 13.36
N PHE A 156 5.20 -7.40 12.05
CA PHE A 156 6.48 -7.53 11.36
C PHE A 156 7.54 -6.59 11.92
N TYR A 157 7.21 -5.30 12.05
CA TYR A 157 8.18 -4.30 12.50
C TYR A 157 8.45 -4.31 14.01
N SER A 158 7.51 -4.80 14.83
CA SER A 158 7.74 -4.94 16.27
C SER A 158 8.49 -6.21 16.64
N GLY A 159 8.41 -7.26 15.81
CA GLY A 159 8.90 -8.59 16.14
C GLY A 159 8.17 -9.23 17.32
N LYS A 160 6.97 -8.72 17.68
CA LYS A 160 6.21 -9.14 18.86
C LYS A 160 4.97 -9.93 18.46
N LYS A 161 4.49 -10.75 19.40
CA LYS A 161 3.22 -11.45 19.25
C LYS A 161 2.08 -10.46 19.49
N ILE A 162 1.35 -10.12 18.43
CA ILE A 162 0.17 -9.25 18.52
C ILE A 162 -1.08 -10.13 18.46
N ILE A 163 -1.93 -10.03 19.49
CA ILE A 163 -3.14 -10.81 19.67
C ILE A 163 -4.34 -9.93 19.33
N LYS A 164 -5.18 -10.39 18.41
CA LYS A 164 -6.44 -9.72 18.07
C LYS A 164 -7.44 -9.88 19.19
N LEU A 165 -7.88 -8.77 19.77
CA LEU A 165 -8.96 -8.80 20.76
C LEU A 165 -10.32 -8.72 20.05
N VAL A 166 -11.19 -9.61 20.45
CA VAL A 166 -12.55 -9.75 19.93
C VAL A 166 -13.53 -9.63 21.09
N PRO A 167 -14.65 -8.92 20.95
CA PRO A 167 -15.72 -8.97 21.96
C PRO A 167 -16.07 -10.40 22.28
N ASP A 168 -16.29 -10.72 23.57
CA ASP A 168 -16.52 -12.10 24.00
C ASP A 168 -17.77 -12.73 23.37
N GLU A 169 -18.75 -11.89 23.02
CA GLU A 169 -19.97 -12.27 22.30
C GLU A 169 -19.67 -12.80 20.89
N ASP A 170 -18.62 -12.29 20.26
CA ASP A 170 -18.23 -12.63 18.89
C ASP A 170 -17.20 -13.76 18.80
N LEU A 171 -16.65 -14.23 19.91
CA LEU A 171 -15.58 -15.24 19.92
C LEU A 171 -15.94 -16.51 19.16
N ALA A 172 -17.16 -17.04 19.36
CA ALA A 172 -17.64 -18.25 18.69
C ALA A 172 -17.72 -18.06 17.16
N ASN A 173 -18.10 -16.85 16.70
CA ASN A 173 -18.20 -16.52 15.28
C ASN A 173 -16.83 -16.18 14.65
N PHE A 174 -15.84 -15.89 15.49
CA PHE A 174 -14.50 -15.50 15.04
C PHE A 174 -13.58 -16.72 14.83
N ALA A 175 -13.97 -17.88 15.33
CA ALA A 175 -13.19 -19.10 15.17
C ALA A 175 -12.81 -19.35 13.70
N PRO A 176 -11.57 -19.77 13.41
CA PRO A 176 -11.13 -20.01 12.05
C PRO A 176 -11.95 -21.14 11.41
N LYS A 177 -12.44 -20.87 10.19
CA LYS A 177 -13.06 -21.93 9.37
C LYS A 177 -11.95 -22.77 8.76
N ALA A 178 -12.08 -24.09 8.85
CA ALA A 178 -11.16 -25.02 8.21
C ALA A 178 -10.95 -24.62 6.72
N TYR A 179 -9.71 -24.74 6.24
CA TYR A 179 -9.31 -24.49 4.85
C TYR A 179 -9.45 -23.04 4.33
N SER A 180 -9.43 -22.03 5.18
CA SER A 180 -9.44 -20.63 4.74
C SER A 180 -8.09 -19.95 5.00
N TRP A 181 -7.44 -19.47 3.95
CA TRP A 181 -6.20 -18.70 3.99
C TRP A 181 -6.41 -17.20 4.31
N LYS A 182 -7.52 -16.86 4.92
CA LYS A 182 -7.78 -15.48 5.35
C LYS A 182 -6.95 -15.15 6.59
N VAL A 183 -6.48 -13.90 6.70
CA VAL A 183 -5.68 -13.42 7.84
C VAL A 183 -6.33 -13.77 9.18
N LYS A 184 -7.64 -13.68 9.30
CA LYS A 184 -8.37 -14.05 10.52
C LYS A 184 -8.20 -15.51 10.97
N ASN A 185 -7.76 -16.41 10.09
CA ASN A 185 -7.59 -17.82 10.41
C ASN A 185 -6.16 -18.15 10.90
N VAL A 186 -5.22 -17.24 10.71
CA VAL A 186 -3.82 -17.43 11.11
C VAL A 186 -3.37 -16.45 12.19
N MET A 187 -4.13 -15.38 12.44
CA MET A 187 -3.82 -14.44 13.53
C MET A 187 -4.27 -15.01 14.89
N PRO A 188 -3.47 -14.88 15.93
CA PRO A 188 -3.91 -15.20 17.28
C PRO A 188 -5.03 -14.24 17.71
N PHE A 189 -6.05 -14.78 18.35
CA PHE A 189 -7.16 -13.98 18.88
C PHE A 189 -7.57 -14.44 20.28
N GLU A 190 -8.10 -13.50 21.05
CA GLU A 190 -8.54 -13.71 22.43
C GLU A 190 -9.72 -12.80 22.76
N GLY A 191 -10.50 -13.13 23.75
CA GLY A 191 -11.57 -12.29 24.25
C GLY A 191 -11.05 -11.04 24.97
N VAL A 192 -11.77 -9.93 24.84
CA VAL A 192 -11.39 -8.66 25.50
C VAL A 192 -11.33 -8.83 27.01
N ASN A 193 -12.21 -9.60 27.61
CA ASN A 193 -12.27 -9.79 29.06
C ASN A 193 -11.18 -10.74 29.59
N SER A 194 -10.69 -11.66 28.78
CA SER A 194 -9.60 -12.58 29.13
C SER A 194 -8.23 -11.90 29.02
N PHE A 195 -8.12 -10.88 28.17
CA PHE A 195 -6.95 -10.04 28.00
C PHE A 195 -7.03 -8.82 28.92
N GLY A 196 -5.99 -8.48 29.64
CA GLY A 196 -6.00 -7.31 30.51
C GLY A 196 -5.41 -7.59 31.89
N ARG A 197 -4.45 -8.54 31.94
CA ARG A 197 -3.62 -8.73 33.14
C ARG A 197 -2.77 -7.49 33.37
N ARG A 198 -2.47 -7.20 34.62
CA ARG A 198 -1.68 -6.02 35.00
C ARG A 198 -0.39 -5.92 34.19
N GLY A 199 -0.18 -4.77 33.56
CA GLY A 199 1.02 -4.46 32.79
C GLY A 199 1.00 -4.85 31.32
N GLN A 200 -0.07 -5.50 30.83
CA GLN A 200 -0.23 -5.78 29.40
C GLN A 200 -0.47 -4.52 28.61
N LEU A 201 -0.02 -4.54 27.34
CA LEU A 201 -0.23 -3.45 26.39
C LEU A 201 -1.34 -3.77 25.40
N LEU A 202 -2.07 -2.75 25.02
CA LEU A 202 -3.14 -2.82 24.05
C LEU A 202 -3.01 -1.68 23.04
N LEU A 203 -3.12 -2.01 21.77
CA LEU A 203 -3.20 -1.05 20.68
C LEU A 203 -4.65 -0.84 20.26
N VAL A 204 -5.06 0.42 20.20
CA VAL A 204 -6.39 0.81 19.73
C VAL A 204 -6.25 1.96 18.74
N LYS A 205 -6.90 1.87 17.58
CA LYS A 205 -6.93 3.01 16.66
C LYS A 205 -7.72 4.18 17.25
N LYS A 206 -7.27 5.42 16.99
CA LYS A 206 -7.89 6.64 17.51
C LYS A 206 -9.40 6.70 17.27
N ASN A 207 -9.85 6.30 16.07
CA ASN A 207 -11.27 6.30 15.71
C ASN A 207 -12.11 5.26 16.47
N GLU A 208 -11.49 4.25 17.06
CA GLU A 208 -12.15 3.19 17.83
C GLU A 208 -11.95 3.35 19.34
N ALA A 209 -11.01 4.21 19.74
CA ALA A 209 -10.61 4.37 21.13
C ALA A 209 -11.76 4.84 22.04
N GLY A 210 -12.59 5.76 21.56
CA GLY A 210 -13.75 6.23 22.34
C GLY A 210 -14.73 5.10 22.69
N LYS A 211 -15.02 4.22 21.74
CA LYS A 211 -15.89 3.06 21.94
C LYS A 211 -15.27 2.06 22.93
N PHE A 212 -13.98 1.80 22.76
CA PHE A 212 -13.27 0.86 23.63
C PHE A 212 -13.14 1.37 25.07
N LEU A 213 -12.69 2.61 25.27
CA LEU A 213 -12.47 3.18 26.60
C LEU A 213 -13.78 3.32 27.40
N ASN A 214 -14.87 3.71 26.74
CA ASN A 214 -16.18 3.79 27.38
C ASN A 214 -16.70 2.42 27.85
N GLY A 215 -16.36 1.35 27.13
CA GLY A 215 -16.74 -0.03 27.49
C GLY A 215 -15.79 -0.71 28.49
N SER A 216 -14.60 -0.17 28.72
CA SER A 216 -13.54 -0.83 29.48
C SER A 216 -13.52 -0.50 30.99
N ASN A 217 -14.47 0.28 31.49
CA ASN A 217 -14.63 0.64 32.91
C ASN A 217 -13.33 1.13 33.60
N GLY A 218 -12.51 1.91 32.88
CA GLY A 218 -11.31 2.53 33.42
C GLY A 218 -10.10 1.59 33.67
N LYS A 219 -10.16 0.36 33.18
CA LYS A 219 -9.05 -0.62 33.32
C LYS A 219 -7.81 -0.27 32.50
N TRP A 220 -7.94 0.64 31.54
CA TRP A 220 -6.89 0.95 30.58
C TRP A 220 -6.49 2.42 30.63
N LEU A 221 -5.21 2.68 30.75
CA LEU A 221 -4.62 4.01 30.74
C LEU A 221 -3.87 4.25 29.42
N VAL A 222 -4.09 5.40 28.81
CA VAL A 222 -3.33 5.81 27.61
C VAL A 222 -1.91 6.17 28.05
N THR A 223 -0.93 5.42 27.56
CA THR A 223 0.50 5.62 27.85
C THR A 223 1.27 6.25 26.70
N GLY A 224 0.74 6.19 25.50
CA GLY A 224 1.39 6.76 24.31
C GLY A 224 0.45 6.85 23.12
N GLU A 225 0.94 7.59 22.11
CA GLU A 225 0.27 7.77 20.84
C GLU A 225 1.30 7.78 19.72
N LYS A 226 1.08 6.98 18.66
CA LYS A 226 1.94 6.95 17.49
C LYS A 226 1.20 6.44 16.24
N GLY A 227 1.41 7.08 15.08
CA GLY A 227 0.89 6.61 13.80
C GLY A 227 -0.64 6.41 13.73
N GLY A 228 -1.41 7.21 14.49
CA GLY A 228 -2.87 7.08 14.57
C GLY A 228 -3.38 5.97 15.50
N TRP A 229 -2.47 5.44 16.36
CA TRP A 229 -2.77 4.44 17.37
C TRP A 229 -2.56 5.02 18.79
N TYR A 230 -3.42 4.64 19.71
CA TYR A 230 -3.16 4.75 21.13
C TYR A 230 -2.52 3.48 21.65
N ILE A 231 -1.53 3.66 22.52
CA ILE A 231 -0.91 2.59 23.29
C ILE A 231 -1.51 2.68 24.69
N LEU A 232 -2.25 1.65 25.07
CA LEU A 232 -2.90 1.55 26.37
C LEU A 232 -2.16 0.54 27.23
N LYS A 233 -2.11 0.79 28.54
CA LYS A 233 -1.57 -0.15 29.51
C LYS A 233 -2.64 -0.47 30.54
N SER A 234 -2.76 -1.74 30.88
CA SER A 234 -3.69 -2.13 31.95
C SER A 234 -3.22 -1.64 33.30
N ALA A 235 -4.14 -1.07 34.08
CA ALA A 235 -3.89 -0.51 35.41
C ALA A 235 -3.52 -1.59 36.46
#